data_7e400f3f93c02466cd95fb71a35a836e
#
_entry.id   7e400f3f93c02466cd95fb71a35a836e
#
_cell.length_a   1.000
_cell.length_b   1.000
_cell.length_c   1.000
_cell.angle_alpha   90.00
_cell.angle_beta   90.00
_cell.angle_gamma   90.00
#
_symmetry.space_group_name_H-M   'P 1'
#
loop_
_entity.id
_entity.type
_entity.pdbx_description
1 polymer ?
#
loop_
_entity_poly.entity_id
_entity_poly.type
_entity_poly.pdbx_seq_one_letter_code
_entity_poly.pdbx_strand_id
1 'polypeptide(L)'
;MRHIVLFFSLLAAIALNAQKMTVEQHLEDFDLVVKQVEDNYCGFSTKVNAENLSTYVDFKKKLRNQVETGVKKGRDAAGEYTAFFADYHLFLNDNGYNCTQEYMPEGRQIPHYWDSIEYEPTKAACKVTDRTFLIRVPSFSGQDPDYKWIIESIESYQQSGCDNLIIDIRGNSGGQDGYYKPYLELLYDHPGMTDGIEFYNTAENREAYIQLAEGMGNPDWMAPRITRLKESEENAFVILDEETISIEYDSISPKPIKAAIIFDGLVASSAEQMLIELKATSRRTTFYGQDNTRGCIDFSNVRPAAELPNCKAMLAIPTTRSLRVVKGTGIDDTGIAPDVCITLPLPTKLTDNVDEWTIWIAQELEK
;
A
#
# COMPACT_ATOMS: atom_id res chain seq x y z
N MET A 1 68.87 18.40 -23.75
CA MET A 1 68.55 18.60 -22.34
C MET A 1 67.04 18.90 -22.25
N ARG A 2 66.20 17.93 -21.87
CA ARG A 2 64.77 18.07 -21.71
C ARG A 2 64.45 18.25 -20.22
N HIS A 3 63.86 19.40 -19.87
CA HIS A 3 63.38 19.66 -18.51
C HIS A 3 62.03 19.00 -18.34
N ILE A 4 61.95 18.02 -17.43
CA ILE A 4 60.71 17.40 -16.97
C ILE A 4 60.23 18.26 -15.81
N VAL A 5 59.06 18.95 -16.01
CA VAL A 5 58.33 19.64 -14.93
C VAL A 5 57.39 18.63 -14.32
N LEU A 6 57.65 18.23 -13.06
CA LEU A 6 56.71 17.44 -12.27
C LEU A 6 55.60 18.36 -11.72
N PHE A 7 54.37 18.17 -12.18
CA PHE A 7 53.19 18.71 -11.56
C PHE A 7 52.77 17.79 -10.40
N PHE A 8 52.99 18.22 -9.18
CA PHE A 8 52.37 17.65 -8.00
C PHE A 8 50.92 18.16 -7.93
N SER A 9 49.95 17.38 -8.36
CA SER A 9 48.55 17.61 -8.09
C SER A 9 48.25 17.20 -6.65
N LEU A 10 48.10 18.19 -5.78
CA LEU A 10 47.62 18.06 -4.41
C LEU A 10 46.10 17.72 -4.48
N LEU A 11 45.77 16.43 -4.52
CA LEU A 11 44.39 15.95 -4.26
C LEU A 11 44.13 16.13 -2.76
N ALA A 12 43.55 17.28 -2.40
CA ALA A 12 42.90 17.45 -1.11
C ALA A 12 41.68 16.54 -1.10
N ALA A 13 41.81 15.37 -0.52
CA ALA A 13 40.66 14.54 -0.14
C ALA A 13 39.90 15.33 0.91
N ILE A 14 38.79 15.96 0.48
CA ILE A 14 37.75 16.47 1.38
C ILE A 14 37.10 15.21 1.95
N ALA A 15 37.63 14.74 3.09
CA ALA A 15 36.88 13.83 3.95
C ALA A 15 35.66 14.62 4.38
N LEU A 16 34.51 14.36 3.75
CA LEU A 16 33.21 14.68 4.34
C LEU A 16 33.12 13.86 5.63
N ASN A 17 33.60 14.43 6.74
CA ASN A 17 33.22 13.98 8.05
C ASN A 17 31.72 14.24 8.13
N ALA A 18 30.92 13.21 7.92
CA ALA A 18 29.51 13.25 8.29
C ALA A 18 29.48 13.60 9.79
N GLN A 19 29.20 14.86 10.08
CA GLN A 19 29.18 15.37 11.46
C GLN A 19 28.13 14.56 12.20
N LYS A 20 28.55 13.88 13.28
CA LYS A 20 27.64 13.07 14.07
C LYS A 20 26.57 14.00 14.65
N MET A 21 25.30 13.67 14.40
CA MET A 21 24.16 14.45 14.93
C MET A 21 24.24 14.56 16.44
N THR A 22 23.89 15.75 16.97
CA THR A 22 23.79 16.00 18.41
C THR A 22 22.50 15.41 18.98
N VAL A 23 22.40 15.32 20.30
CA VAL A 23 21.18 14.87 20.98
C VAL A 23 20.00 15.80 20.65
N GLU A 24 20.26 17.12 20.60
CA GLU A 24 19.24 18.12 20.26
C GLU A 24 18.69 17.89 18.83
N GLN A 25 19.54 17.59 17.87
CA GLN A 25 19.14 17.27 16.50
C GLN A 25 18.32 15.98 16.44
N HIS A 26 18.69 14.96 17.21
CA HIS A 26 17.90 13.72 17.31
C HIS A 26 16.54 13.95 17.97
N LEU A 27 16.45 14.83 18.99
CA LEU A 27 15.19 15.21 19.63
C LEU A 27 14.31 16.00 18.68
N GLU A 28 14.86 16.95 17.92
CA GLU A 28 14.13 17.74 16.93
C GLU A 28 13.47 16.84 15.88
N ASP A 29 14.21 15.86 15.34
CA ASP A 29 13.66 14.90 14.38
C ASP A 29 12.54 14.05 14.99
N PHE A 30 12.73 13.53 16.21
CA PHE A 30 11.73 12.72 16.90
C PHE A 30 10.47 13.52 17.25
N ASP A 31 10.63 14.71 17.86
CA ASP A 31 9.53 15.56 18.29
C ASP A 31 8.70 16.05 17.09
N LEU A 32 9.32 16.26 15.91
CA LEU A 32 8.62 16.58 14.66
C LEU A 32 7.73 15.42 14.19
N VAL A 33 8.24 14.16 14.23
CA VAL A 33 7.43 12.99 13.87
C VAL A 33 6.23 12.85 14.80
N VAL A 34 6.45 12.96 16.11
CA VAL A 34 5.37 12.92 17.11
C VAL A 34 4.30 13.96 16.80
N LYS A 35 4.73 15.22 16.59
CA LYS A 35 3.81 16.31 16.26
C LYS A 35 3.00 16.02 14.99
N GLN A 36 3.65 15.61 13.90
CA GLN A 36 2.99 15.36 12.64
C GLN A 36 1.97 14.22 12.73
N VAL A 37 2.29 13.16 13.47
CA VAL A 37 1.38 12.04 13.67
C VAL A 37 0.20 12.44 14.57
N GLU A 38 0.44 13.11 15.68
CA GLU A 38 -0.64 13.54 16.60
C GLU A 38 -1.60 14.54 15.94
N ASP A 39 -1.08 15.46 15.12
CA ASP A 39 -1.87 16.52 14.49
C ASP A 39 -2.57 16.09 13.21
N ASN A 40 -1.94 15.24 12.38
CA ASN A 40 -2.35 15.06 10.99
C ASN A 40 -2.67 13.61 10.57
N TYR A 41 -2.28 12.59 11.35
CA TYR A 41 -2.59 11.21 11.02
C TYR A 41 -4.07 10.89 11.26
N CYS A 42 -4.79 10.50 10.20
CA CYS A 42 -6.23 10.22 10.27
C CYS A 42 -6.59 9.01 11.17
N GLY A 43 -5.65 8.10 11.41
CA GLY A 43 -5.83 6.94 12.28
C GLY A 43 -5.59 7.23 13.76
N PHE A 44 -5.07 8.40 14.13
CA PHE A 44 -4.61 8.67 15.49
C PHE A 44 -5.71 8.43 16.54
N SER A 45 -6.87 9.05 16.40
CA SER A 45 -7.98 8.93 17.34
C SER A 45 -8.63 7.54 17.38
N THR A 46 -8.41 6.72 16.35
CA THR A 46 -8.85 5.32 16.31
C THR A 46 -7.88 4.41 17.03
N LYS A 47 -6.57 4.61 16.78
CA LYS A 47 -5.49 3.77 17.33
C LYS A 47 -5.09 4.16 18.76
N VAL A 48 -5.31 5.43 19.16
CA VAL A 48 -5.12 5.93 20.54
C VAL A 48 -6.47 6.35 21.11
N ASN A 49 -7.00 5.54 22.00
CA ASN A 49 -8.31 5.70 22.61
C ASN A 49 -8.24 5.65 24.16
N ALA A 50 -9.37 5.75 24.85
CA ALA A 50 -9.41 5.78 26.30
C ALA A 50 -8.79 4.54 26.98
N GLU A 51 -8.79 3.38 26.30
CA GLU A 51 -8.28 2.13 26.87
C GLU A 51 -6.74 2.06 26.86
N ASN A 52 -6.10 2.67 25.86
CA ASN A 52 -4.64 2.60 25.67
C ASN A 52 -3.91 3.95 25.80
N LEU A 53 -4.62 5.04 26.09
CA LEU A 53 -4.03 6.38 26.19
C LEU A 53 -2.84 6.46 27.16
N SER A 54 -2.95 5.83 28.34
CA SER A 54 -1.85 5.83 29.31
C SER A 54 -0.63 5.08 28.78
N THR A 55 -0.85 3.92 28.15
CA THR A 55 0.21 3.13 27.51
C THR A 55 0.91 3.93 26.41
N TYR A 56 0.14 4.63 25.58
CA TYR A 56 0.68 5.50 24.53
C TYR A 56 1.54 6.62 25.11
N VAL A 57 1.05 7.33 26.13
CA VAL A 57 1.77 8.45 26.77
C VAL A 57 3.09 7.96 27.39
N ASP A 58 3.07 6.84 28.10
CA ASP A 58 4.27 6.26 28.72
C ASP A 58 5.27 5.78 27.67
N PHE A 59 4.78 5.18 26.58
CA PHE A 59 5.60 4.73 25.47
C PHE A 59 6.30 5.91 24.78
N LYS A 60 5.57 6.95 24.41
CA LYS A 60 6.11 8.18 23.83
C LYS A 60 7.18 8.81 24.72
N LYS A 61 6.88 8.95 26.02
CA LYS A 61 7.82 9.49 27.01
C LYS A 61 9.09 8.64 27.14
N LYS A 62 8.96 7.30 27.14
CA LYS A 62 10.09 6.37 27.16
C LYS A 62 11.01 6.58 25.95
N LEU A 63 10.44 6.64 24.74
CA LEU A 63 11.23 6.85 23.51
C LEU A 63 11.97 8.19 23.54
N ARG A 64 11.27 9.27 23.91
CA ARG A 64 11.88 10.59 24.02
C ARG A 64 13.04 10.61 25.02
N ASN A 65 12.89 9.97 26.19
CA ASN A 65 13.96 9.86 27.19
C ASN A 65 15.14 9.03 26.66
N GLN A 66 14.91 7.99 25.86
CA GLN A 66 15.99 7.21 25.23
C GLN A 66 16.80 8.03 24.23
N VAL A 67 16.14 8.96 23.51
CA VAL A 67 16.82 9.90 22.62
C VAL A 67 17.61 10.94 23.44
N GLU A 68 17.01 11.52 24.46
CA GLU A 68 17.61 12.54 25.34
C GLU A 68 18.86 12.01 26.06
N THR A 69 18.84 10.75 26.47
CA THR A 69 19.99 10.11 27.12
C THR A 69 21.01 9.51 26.13
N GLY A 70 20.78 9.64 24.82
CA GLY A 70 21.67 9.12 23.76
C GLY A 70 21.66 7.59 23.62
N VAL A 71 20.71 6.91 24.24
CA VAL A 71 20.51 5.44 24.13
C VAL A 71 19.99 5.07 22.74
N LYS A 72 19.13 5.93 22.14
CA LYS A 72 18.53 5.71 20.83
C LYS A 72 18.69 6.96 19.95
N LYS A 73 18.87 6.78 18.65
CA LYS A 73 18.86 7.88 17.68
C LYS A 73 17.44 8.36 17.42
N GLY A 74 17.25 9.64 17.07
CA GLY A 74 15.93 10.20 16.79
C GLY A 74 15.17 9.44 15.69
N ARG A 75 15.86 9.09 14.58
CA ARG A 75 15.28 8.28 13.49
C ARG A 75 14.77 6.91 13.97
N ASP A 76 15.57 6.20 14.76
CA ASP A 76 15.21 4.86 15.22
C ASP A 76 14.06 4.92 16.25
N ALA A 77 14.03 5.96 17.08
CA ALA A 77 12.91 6.23 17.99
C ALA A 77 11.62 6.60 17.21
N ALA A 78 11.76 7.38 16.13
CA ALA A 78 10.64 7.75 15.26
C ALA A 78 10.07 6.54 14.52
N GLY A 79 10.92 5.62 14.02
CA GLY A 79 10.50 4.36 13.42
C GLY A 79 9.75 3.46 14.41
N GLU A 80 10.25 3.33 15.65
CA GLU A 80 9.56 2.59 16.71
C GLU A 80 8.24 3.26 17.12
N TYR A 81 8.21 4.60 17.13
CA TYR A 81 7.01 5.37 17.44
C TYR A 81 5.91 5.16 16.38
N THR A 82 6.23 5.24 15.11
CA THR A 82 5.25 5.01 14.04
C THR A 82 4.76 3.56 14.01
N ALA A 83 5.59 2.58 14.35
CA ALA A 83 5.21 1.18 14.43
C ALA A 83 4.17 0.88 15.55
N PHE A 84 4.06 1.73 16.58
CA PHE A 84 3.04 1.61 17.63
C PHE A 84 1.62 1.52 17.06
N PHE A 85 1.35 2.21 15.98
CA PHE A 85 0.03 2.28 15.37
C PHE A 85 -0.33 1.05 14.53
N ALA A 86 0.64 0.17 14.25
CA ALA A 86 0.47 -1.04 13.42
C ALA A 86 -0.22 -0.76 12.06
N ASP A 87 0.02 0.42 11.48
CA ASP A 87 -0.51 0.87 10.21
C ASP A 87 0.64 0.94 9.17
N TYR A 88 0.54 0.15 8.11
CA TYR A 88 1.59 0.08 7.08
C TYR A 88 1.64 1.33 6.17
N HIS A 89 0.58 2.15 6.17
CA HIS A 89 0.56 3.43 5.47
C HIS A 89 1.14 4.58 6.31
N LEU A 90 1.39 4.36 7.61
CA LEU A 90 2.13 5.26 8.49
C LEU A 90 3.56 4.77 8.62
N PHE A 91 4.51 5.42 7.95
CA PHE A 91 5.89 4.96 7.97
C PHE A 91 6.92 6.08 7.83
N LEU A 92 8.13 5.79 8.32
CA LEU A 92 9.32 6.62 8.14
C LEU A 92 10.25 5.94 7.12
N ASN A 93 10.55 6.63 6.02
CA ASN A 93 11.43 6.17 4.96
C ASN A 93 12.76 6.94 4.97
N ASP A 94 13.88 6.22 5.03
CA ASP A 94 15.23 6.75 4.94
C ASP A 94 15.90 6.20 3.68
N ASN A 95 15.91 6.98 2.60
CA ASN A 95 16.53 6.61 1.32
C ASN A 95 16.06 5.24 0.76
N GLY A 96 14.77 4.96 0.84
CA GLY A 96 14.17 3.70 0.37
C GLY A 96 14.08 2.62 1.45
N TYR A 97 14.64 2.87 2.65
CA TYR A 97 14.55 1.97 3.77
C TYR A 97 13.39 2.35 4.70
N ASN A 98 12.43 1.42 4.92
CA ASN A 98 11.31 1.65 5.83
C ASN A 98 11.71 1.38 7.28
N CYS A 99 12.06 2.45 8.02
CA CYS A 99 12.49 2.37 9.41
C CYS A 99 11.39 1.85 10.36
N THR A 100 10.12 2.05 10.03
CA THR A 100 8.98 1.59 10.83
C THR A 100 8.88 0.07 10.84
N GLN A 101 9.19 -0.57 9.72
CA GLN A 101 9.03 -2.01 9.54
C GLN A 101 9.84 -2.85 10.54
N GLU A 102 11.00 -2.37 10.97
CA GLU A 102 11.84 -3.05 11.98
C GLU A 102 11.14 -3.23 13.33
N TYR A 103 10.21 -2.34 13.66
CA TYR A 103 9.56 -2.26 14.96
C TYR A 103 8.10 -2.69 14.93
N MET A 104 7.59 -3.14 13.78
CA MET A 104 6.20 -3.62 13.69
C MET A 104 5.96 -4.77 14.65
N PRO A 105 4.80 -4.84 15.31
CA PRO A 105 4.46 -5.91 16.24
C PRO A 105 4.58 -7.31 15.59
N GLU A 106 4.87 -8.32 16.40
CA GLU A 106 4.84 -9.71 15.97
C GLU A 106 3.48 -10.05 15.32
N GLY A 107 3.51 -10.75 14.20
CA GLY A 107 2.32 -11.02 13.37
C GLY A 107 1.93 -9.89 12.40
N ARG A 108 2.54 -8.70 12.55
CA ARG A 108 2.38 -7.57 11.61
C ARG A 108 3.66 -7.30 10.81
N GLN A 109 4.70 -8.10 10.98
CA GLN A 109 5.91 -8.02 10.18
C GLN A 109 5.65 -8.55 8.76
N ILE A 110 6.33 -7.96 7.76
CA ILE A 110 6.28 -8.50 6.40
C ILE A 110 6.86 -9.92 6.42
N PRO A 111 6.13 -10.91 5.90
CA PRO A 111 6.64 -12.27 5.84
C PRO A 111 7.93 -12.33 5.00
N HIS A 112 9.00 -12.88 5.58
CA HIS A 112 10.28 -13.08 4.89
C HIS A 112 10.40 -14.44 4.19
N TYR A 113 9.35 -15.27 4.18
CA TYR A 113 9.42 -16.59 3.55
C TYR A 113 9.71 -16.53 2.04
N TRP A 114 9.39 -15.42 1.39
CA TRP A 114 9.71 -15.15 -0.01
C TRP A 114 11.22 -15.01 -0.26
N ASP A 115 12.00 -14.57 0.73
CA ASP A 115 13.45 -14.44 0.64
C ASP A 115 14.14 -15.80 0.52
N SER A 116 13.46 -16.89 0.91
CA SER A 116 13.98 -18.26 0.86
C SER A 116 13.71 -18.97 -0.47
N ILE A 117 12.93 -18.34 -1.36
CA ILE A 117 12.62 -18.86 -2.70
C ILE A 117 12.98 -17.84 -3.75
N GLU A 118 13.36 -18.28 -4.94
CA GLU A 118 13.59 -17.41 -6.10
C GLU A 118 12.23 -16.92 -6.65
N TYR A 119 11.51 -16.14 -5.83
CA TYR A 119 10.19 -15.61 -6.15
C TYR A 119 10.31 -14.16 -6.59
N GLU A 120 10.43 -13.98 -7.89
CA GLU A 120 10.33 -12.66 -8.53
C GLU A 120 9.07 -12.68 -9.42
N PRO A 121 7.89 -12.29 -8.89
CA PRO A 121 6.68 -12.25 -9.68
C PRO A 121 6.86 -11.21 -10.80
N THR A 122 6.90 -11.69 -12.02
CA THR A 122 6.92 -10.87 -13.24
C THR A 122 5.54 -10.81 -13.86
N LYS A 123 5.27 -9.75 -14.63
CA LYS A 123 4.04 -9.67 -15.45
C LYS A 123 3.93 -10.86 -16.39
N ALA A 124 2.75 -11.47 -16.47
CA ALA A 124 2.46 -12.57 -17.38
C ALA A 124 1.04 -12.49 -17.93
N ALA A 125 0.88 -12.87 -19.19
CA ALA A 125 -0.41 -13.07 -19.84
C ALA A 125 -0.28 -14.26 -20.78
N CYS A 126 -0.74 -15.47 -20.35
CA CYS A 126 -0.54 -16.69 -21.09
C CYS A 126 -1.61 -17.75 -20.78
N LYS A 127 -1.75 -18.75 -21.66
CA LYS A 127 -2.57 -19.92 -21.36
C LYS A 127 -1.88 -20.82 -20.34
N VAL A 128 -2.66 -21.28 -19.35
CA VAL A 128 -2.27 -22.37 -18.44
C VAL A 128 -2.71 -23.70 -19.05
N THR A 129 -3.91 -23.72 -19.61
CA THR A 129 -4.50 -24.85 -20.33
C THR A 129 -5.24 -24.33 -21.58
N ASP A 130 -5.87 -25.21 -22.35
CA ASP A 130 -6.71 -24.79 -23.49
C ASP A 130 -7.96 -23.98 -23.03
N ARG A 131 -8.39 -24.12 -21.77
CA ARG A 131 -9.61 -23.49 -21.23
C ARG A 131 -9.35 -22.41 -20.21
N THR A 132 -8.14 -22.31 -19.66
CA THR A 132 -7.81 -21.38 -18.57
C THR A 132 -6.63 -20.50 -18.93
N PHE A 133 -6.79 -19.19 -18.78
CA PHE A 133 -5.78 -18.16 -19.02
C PHE A 133 -5.29 -17.57 -17.70
N LEU A 134 -4.02 -17.19 -17.64
CA LEU A 134 -3.38 -16.52 -16.51
C LEU A 134 -3.01 -15.09 -16.88
N ILE A 135 -3.36 -14.14 -16.01
CA ILE A 135 -2.78 -12.81 -15.98
C ILE A 135 -2.12 -12.62 -14.61
N ARG A 136 -0.82 -12.34 -14.57
CA ARG A 136 -0.10 -12.03 -13.32
C ARG A 136 0.25 -10.56 -13.27
N VAL A 137 -0.18 -9.89 -12.19
CA VAL A 137 -0.05 -8.44 -11.98
C VAL A 137 0.64 -8.19 -10.64
N PRO A 138 1.97 -8.13 -10.59
CA PRO A 138 2.71 -8.02 -9.33
C PRO A 138 2.65 -6.61 -8.70
N SER A 139 2.09 -5.61 -9.37
CA SER A 139 1.95 -4.25 -8.85
C SER A 139 0.85 -3.47 -9.58
N PHE A 140 0.16 -2.61 -8.85
CA PHE A 140 -0.73 -1.58 -9.39
C PHE A 140 -0.07 -0.20 -9.39
N SER A 141 1.26 -0.14 -9.24
CA SER A 141 2.07 1.05 -9.39
C SER A 141 2.80 1.04 -10.72
N GLY A 142 3.03 2.22 -11.29
CA GLY A 142 3.76 2.34 -12.54
C GLY A 142 3.42 3.62 -13.30
N GLN A 143 3.75 3.62 -14.58
CA GLN A 143 3.49 4.71 -15.53
C GLN A 143 2.61 4.21 -16.70
N ASP A 144 2.34 5.06 -17.69
CA ASP A 144 1.50 4.74 -18.83
C ASP A 144 1.78 3.39 -19.52
N PRO A 145 3.04 2.94 -19.72
CA PRO A 145 3.31 1.62 -20.28
C PRO A 145 2.79 0.46 -19.42
N ASP A 146 2.74 0.64 -18.08
CA ASP A 146 2.24 -0.39 -17.17
C ASP A 146 0.72 -0.49 -17.25
N TYR A 147 0.01 0.64 -17.32
CA TYR A 147 -1.43 0.66 -17.53
C TYR A 147 -1.82 0.07 -18.89
N LYS A 148 -1.09 0.44 -19.94
CA LYS A 148 -1.30 -0.12 -21.29
C LYS A 148 -1.16 -1.63 -21.29
N TRP A 149 -0.16 -2.18 -20.60
CA TRP A 149 0.02 -3.61 -20.49
C TRP A 149 -1.18 -4.31 -19.81
N ILE A 150 -1.82 -3.68 -18.83
CA ILE A 150 -3.04 -4.20 -18.19
C ILE A 150 -4.15 -4.38 -19.25
N ILE A 151 -4.39 -3.37 -20.06
CA ILE A 151 -5.38 -3.45 -21.15
C ILE A 151 -5.01 -4.55 -22.16
N GLU A 152 -3.75 -4.60 -22.61
CA GLU A 152 -3.25 -5.60 -23.54
C GLU A 152 -3.36 -7.04 -22.98
N SER A 153 -3.21 -7.21 -21.66
CA SER A 153 -3.36 -8.52 -21.00
C SER A 153 -4.81 -9.00 -21.03
N ILE A 154 -5.78 -8.10 -20.86
CA ILE A 154 -7.21 -8.39 -20.97
C ILE A 154 -7.57 -8.73 -22.42
N GLU A 155 -7.09 -7.95 -23.39
CA GLU A 155 -7.28 -8.25 -24.81
C GLU A 155 -6.72 -9.61 -25.19
N SER A 156 -5.53 -9.95 -24.68
CA SER A 156 -4.89 -11.26 -24.89
C SER A 156 -5.75 -12.39 -24.32
N TYR A 157 -6.34 -12.21 -23.14
CA TYR A 157 -7.29 -13.16 -22.59
C TYR A 157 -8.52 -13.31 -23.50
N GLN A 158 -9.14 -12.21 -23.91
CA GLN A 158 -10.34 -12.23 -24.76
C GLN A 158 -10.09 -12.93 -26.10
N GLN A 159 -8.90 -12.75 -26.69
CA GLN A 159 -8.48 -13.40 -27.93
C GLN A 159 -8.07 -14.86 -27.75
N SER A 160 -7.75 -15.28 -26.52
CA SER A 160 -7.26 -16.64 -26.24
C SER A 160 -8.30 -17.74 -26.50
N GLY A 161 -9.59 -17.40 -26.44
CA GLY A 161 -10.70 -18.34 -26.51
C GLY A 161 -10.96 -19.08 -25.19
N CYS A 162 -10.16 -18.87 -24.13
CA CYS A 162 -10.33 -19.53 -22.84
C CYS A 162 -11.66 -19.14 -22.17
N ASP A 163 -12.24 -20.09 -21.43
CA ASP A 163 -13.48 -19.87 -20.67
C ASP A 163 -13.23 -19.31 -19.28
N ASN A 164 -12.07 -19.64 -18.69
CA ASN A 164 -11.72 -19.30 -17.32
C ASN A 164 -10.51 -18.37 -17.27
N LEU A 165 -10.45 -17.58 -16.20
CA LEU A 165 -9.37 -16.63 -15.98
C LEU A 165 -8.80 -16.78 -14.55
N ILE A 166 -7.48 -16.81 -14.45
CA ILE A 166 -6.74 -16.66 -13.20
C ILE A 166 -6.11 -15.26 -13.24
N ILE A 167 -6.35 -14.42 -12.21
CA ILE A 167 -5.61 -13.20 -11.96
C ILE A 167 -4.75 -13.43 -10.73
N ASP A 168 -3.44 -13.42 -10.91
CA ASP A 168 -2.46 -13.62 -9.86
C ASP A 168 -1.88 -12.28 -9.42
N ILE A 169 -2.22 -11.88 -8.21
CA ILE A 169 -1.76 -10.63 -7.58
C ILE A 169 -0.81 -10.89 -6.41
N ARG A 170 -0.23 -12.10 -6.31
CA ARG A 170 0.77 -12.38 -5.26
C ARG A 170 1.91 -11.35 -5.32
N GLY A 171 2.33 -10.84 -4.14
CA GLY A 171 3.34 -9.79 -4.01
C GLY A 171 2.86 -8.38 -4.36
N ASN A 172 1.62 -8.19 -4.80
CA ASN A 172 1.10 -6.88 -5.17
C ASN A 172 0.76 -6.04 -3.94
N SER A 173 1.63 -5.12 -3.58
CA SER A 173 1.45 -4.21 -2.45
C SER A 173 0.53 -3.01 -2.75
N GLY A 174 -0.18 -3.02 -3.88
CA GLY A 174 -1.10 -1.96 -4.25
C GLY A 174 -0.53 -0.92 -5.22
N GLY A 175 -1.01 0.30 -5.13
CA GLY A 175 -0.65 1.43 -5.99
C GLY A 175 -1.86 2.34 -6.27
N GLN A 176 -2.30 2.41 -7.52
CA GLN A 176 -3.40 3.27 -7.95
C GLN A 176 -4.64 2.44 -8.33
N ASP A 177 -5.81 2.86 -7.85
CA ASP A 177 -7.08 2.17 -8.13
C ASP A 177 -7.41 2.06 -9.62
N GLY A 178 -6.99 3.05 -10.43
CA GLY A 178 -7.17 3.04 -11.86
C GLY A 178 -6.60 1.80 -12.56
N TYR A 179 -5.59 1.15 -11.96
CA TYR A 179 -4.91 0.00 -12.55
C TYR A 179 -5.70 -1.30 -12.41
N TYR A 180 -6.48 -1.49 -11.35
CA TYR A 180 -7.30 -2.70 -11.20
C TYR A 180 -8.70 -2.59 -11.80
N LYS A 181 -9.22 -1.37 -12.00
CA LYS A 181 -10.58 -1.15 -12.51
C LYS A 181 -10.92 -1.91 -13.81
N PRO A 182 -10.02 -2.03 -14.81
CA PRO A 182 -10.31 -2.84 -16.00
C PRO A 182 -10.55 -4.33 -15.69
N TYR A 183 -9.88 -4.88 -14.67
CA TYR A 183 -10.14 -6.25 -14.23
C TYR A 183 -11.47 -6.37 -13.49
N LEU A 184 -11.82 -5.36 -12.69
CA LEU A 184 -13.11 -5.32 -12.02
C LEU A 184 -14.26 -5.31 -13.03
N GLU A 185 -14.18 -4.45 -14.06
CA GLU A 185 -15.16 -4.40 -15.15
C GLU A 185 -15.29 -5.74 -15.89
N LEU A 186 -14.16 -6.39 -16.21
CA LEU A 186 -14.14 -7.70 -16.85
C LEU A 186 -14.83 -8.78 -16.01
N LEU A 187 -14.65 -8.74 -14.68
CA LEU A 187 -15.15 -9.75 -13.75
C LEU A 187 -16.52 -9.43 -13.16
N TYR A 188 -17.04 -8.23 -13.40
CA TYR A 188 -18.33 -7.78 -12.93
C TYR A 188 -19.48 -8.65 -13.44
N ASP A 189 -20.43 -9.01 -12.58
CA ASP A 189 -21.64 -9.75 -12.94
C ASP A 189 -22.92 -9.26 -12.25
N HIS A 190 -22.82 -8.36 -11.27
CA HIS A 190 -23.99 -7.72 -10.64
C HIS A 190 -23.59 -6.42 -9.93
N PRO A 191 -24.53 -5.46 -9.77
CA PRO A 191 -24.29 -4.26 -8.98
C PRO A 191 -23.94 -4.58 -7.55
N GLY A 192 -23.00 -3.81 -7.00
CA GLY A 192 -22.57 -3.92 -5.62
C GLY A 192 -22.34 -2.56 -4.98
N MET A 193 -22.05 -2.58 -3.70
CA MET A 193 -21.77 -1.38 -2.92
C MET A 193 -20.56 -1.63 -2.01
N THR A 194 -19.76 -0.59 -1.83
CA THR A 194 -18.68 -0.56 -0.85
C THR A 194 -18.77 0.67 0.04
N ASP A 195 -18.08 0.66 1.16
CA ASP A 195 -18.03 1.82 2.04
C ASP A 195 -17.18 2.94 1.45
N GLY A 196 -17.64 4.16 1.62
CA GLY A 196 -16.88 5.36 1.27
C GLY A 196 -15.74 5.63 2.25
N ILE A 197 -15.12 6.78 2.05
CA ILE A 197 -14.00 7.26 2.85
C ILE A 197 -14.28 8.65 3.42
N GLU A 198 -13.72 8.94 4.56
CA GLU A 198 -13.68 10.28 5.13
C GLU A 198 -12.24 10.78 5.24
N PHE A 199 -12.05 12.06 4.98
CA PHE A 199 -10.76 12.74 5.00
C PHE A 199 -10.59 13.47 6.32
N TYR A 200 -9.43 13.37 6.96
CA TYR A 200 -9.10 14.13 8.16
C TYR A 200 -8.66 15.55 7.78
N ASN A 201 -9.56 16.51 7.93
CA ASN A 201 -9.48 17.86 7.39
C ASN A 201 -8.62 18.80 8.27
N THR A 202 -7.35 18.48 8.49
CA THR A 202 -6.42 19.44 9.09
C THR A 202 -5.98 20.47 8.04
N ALA A 203 -5.46 21.62 8.48
CA ALA A 203 -4.94 22.63 7.57
C ALA A 203 -3.84 22.07 6.64
N GLU A 204 -2.90 21.28 7.20
CA GLU A 204 -1.79 20.70 6.44
C GLU A 204 -2.28 19.60 5.47
N ASN A 205 -3.20 18.71 5.89
CA ASN A 205 -3.76 17.69 5.02
C ASN A 205 -4.53 18.31 3.86
N ARG A 206 -5.36 19.33 4.14
CA ARG A 206 -6.13 20.05 3.11
C ARG A 206 -5.21 20.74 2.11
N GLU A 207 -4.16 21.42 2.57
CA GLU A 207 -3.19 22.07 1.70
C GLU A 207 -2.48 21.05 0.79
N ALA A 208 -2.03 19.93 1.35
CA ALA A 208 -1.41 18.86 0.57
C ALA A 208 -2.37 18.26 -0.48
N TYR A 209 -3.67 18.14 -0.16
CA TYR A 209 -4.67 17.67 -1.12
C TYR A 209 -4.89 18.67 -2.27
N ILE A 210 -4.85 19.98 -1.97
CA ILE A 210 -4.93 21.04 -3.00
C ILE A 210 -3.70 21.00 -3.90
N GLN A 211 -2.50 20.90 -3.33
CA GLN A 211 -1.25 20.79 -4.09
C GLN A 211 -1.21 19.54 -4.97
N LEU A 212 -1.75 18.41 -4.49
CA LEU A 212 -1.91 17.20 -5.30
C LEU A 212 -2.81 17.48 -6.52
N ALA A 213 -3.96 18.14 -6.32
CA ALA A 213 -4.86 18.49 -7.41
C ALA A 213 -4.18 19.41 -8.44
N GLU A 214 -3.44 20.41 -7.99
CA GLU A 214 -2.65 21.31 -8.85
C GLU A 214 -1.61 20.53 -9.66
N GLY A 215 -0.87 19.63 -9.02
CA GLY A 215 0.12 18.76 -9.67
C GLY A 215 -0.48 17.83 -10.72
N MET A 216 -1.75 17.44 -10.56
CA MET A 216 -2.52 16.66 -11.54
C MET A 216 -3.22 17.51 -12.62
N GLY A 217 -3.03 18.84 -12.62
CA GLY A 217 -3.69 19.74 -13.55
C GLY A 217 -5.14 20.07 -13.19
N ASN A 218 -5.50 20.00 -11.91
CA ASN A 218 -6.82 20.31 -11.37
C ASN A 218 -7.96 19.52 -12.04
N PRO A 219 -7.98 18.19 -11.94
CA PRO A 219 -9.02 17.40 -12.58
C PRO A 219 -10.41 17.73 -11.99
N ASP A 220 -11.43 17.80 -12.84
CA ASP A 220 -12.78 18.23 -12.49
C ASP A 220 -13.38 17.49 -11.28
N TRP A 221 -13.05 16.20 -11.11
CA TRP A 221 -13.57 15.40 -10.01
C TRP A 221 -13.02 15.80 -8.63
N MET A 222 -11.88 16.50 -8.57
CA MET A 222 -11.31 16.99 -7.30
C MET A 222 -11.92 18.31 -6.85
N ALA A 223 -12.44 19.13 -7.75
CA ALA A 223 -12.97 20.46 -7.43
C ALA A 223 -14.09 20.44 -6.37
N PRO A 224 -15.13 19.59 -6.46
CA PRO A 224 -16.18 19.52 -5.43
C PRO A 224 -15.64 19.04 -4.08
N ARG A 225 -14.66 18.14 -4.07
CA ARG A 225 -14.02 17.65 -2.84
C ARG A 225 -13.26 18.78 -2.14
N ILE A 226 -12.46 19.56 -2.90
CA ILE A 226 -11.71 20.71 -2.38
C ILE A 226 -12.66 21.76 -1.81
N THR A 227 -13.77 22.06 -2.49
CA THR A 227 -14.78 22.99 -2.00
C THR A 227 -15.34 22.50 -0.66
N ARG A 228 -15.75 21.24 -0.59
CA ARG A 228 -16.27 20.63 0.64
C ARG A 228 -15.27 20.70 1.80
N LEU A 229 -13.99 20.41 1.54
CA LEU A 229 -12.94 20.51 2.56
C LEU A 229 -12.74 21.94 3.08
N LYS A 230 -12.83 22.94 2.19
CA LYS A 230 -12.70 24.36 2.56
C LYS A 230 -13.89 24.89 3.39
N GLU A 231 -15.08 24.33 3.15
CA GLU A 231 -16.32 24.73 3.83
C GLU A 231 -16.56 23.95 5.12
N SER A 232 -15.85 22.84 5.34
CA SER A 232 -15.98 22.00 6.53
C SER A 232 -15.10 22.49 7.68
N GLU A 233 -15.49 22.10 8.89
CA GLU A 233 -14.76 22.39 10.13
C GLU A 233 -13.32 21.82 10.05
N GLU A 234 -12.36 22.60 10.55
CA GLU A 234 -10.98 22.15 10.64
C GLU A 234 -10.83 21.11 11.76
N ASN A 235 -9.94 20.12 11.55
CA ASN A 235 -9.72 18.97 12.43
C ASN A 235 -10.94 18.02 12.57
N ALA A 236 -11.88 18.09 11.63
CA ALA A 236 -12.99 17.15 11.52
C ALA A 236 -12.74 16.10 10.44
N PHE A 237 -13.46 14.98 10.53
CA PHE A 237 -13.56 14.04 9.43
C PHE A 237 -14.63 14.47 8.45
N VAL A 238 -14.31 14.48 7.16
CA VAL A 238 -15.19 14.95 6.07
C VAL A 238 -15.35 13.83 5.03
N ILE A 239 -16.57 13.37 4.82
CA ILE A 239 -16.87 12.41 3.74
C ILE A 239 -16.64 13.11 2.40
N LEU A 240 -15.71 12.56 1.60
CA LEU A 240 -15.28 13.21 0.35
C LEU A 240 -16.38 13.14 -0.73
N ASP A 241 -17.01 12.00 -0.90
CA ASP A 241 -18.04 11.76 -1.91
C ASP A 241 -19.34 11.33 -1.25
N GLU A 242 -19.54 10.02 -1.05
CA GLU A 242 -20.71 9.40 -0.47
C GLU A 242 -20.33 8.41 0.63
N GLU A 243 -21.24 8.14 1.56
CA GLU A 243 -21.04 7.14 2.62
C GLU A 243 -20.95 5.72 2.06
N THR A 244 -21.63 5.49 0.95
CA THR A 244 -21.67 4.20 0.26
C THR A 244 -21.44 4.43 -1.23
N ILE A 245 -20.44 3.78 -1.77
CA ILE A 245 -20.08 3.87 -3.19
C ILE A 245 -20.78 2.75 -3.95
N SER A 246 -21.63 3.11 -4.91
CA SER A 246 -22.24 2.16 -5.84
C SER A 246 -21.25 1.79 -6.94
N ILE A 247 -21.15 0.50 -7.24
CA ILE A 247 -20.35 -0.04 -8.33
C ILE A 247 -21.28 -0.72 -9.31
N GLU A 248 -21.41 -0.12 -10.48
CA GLU A 248 -22.25 -0.60 -11.55
C GLU A 248 -21.58 -0.32 -12.90
N TYR A 249 -21.65 -1.28 -13.81
CA TYR A 249 -21.16 -1.16 -15.19
C TYR A 249 -22.30 -1.43 -16.16
N ASP A 250 -22.28 -0.78 -17.31
CA ASP A 250 -23.35 -0.83 -18.32
C ASP A 250 -23.56 -2.23 -18.94
N SER A 251 -22.54 -3.08 -18.86
CA SER A 251 -22.60 -4.41 -19.46
C SER A 251 -21.87 -5.46 -18.64
N ILE A 252 -22.32 -6.70 -18.76
CA ILE A 252 -21.69 -7.87 -18.18
C ILE A 252 -20.95 -8.63 -19.29
N SER A 253 -19.65 -8.82 -19.12
CA SER A 253 -18.86 -9.63 -20.04
C SER A 253 -19.36 -11.09 -20.01
N PRO A 254 -19.55 -11.75 -21.17
CA PRO A 254 -19.94 -13.17 -21.22
C PRO A 254 -18.84 -14.10 -20.70
N LYS A 255 -17.60 -13.65 -20.63
CA LYS A 255 -16.44 -14.37 -20.10
C LYS A 255 -15.65 -13.47 -19.15
N PRO A 256 -14.95 -14.05 -18.16
CA PRO A 256 -14.79 -15.48 -17.88
C PRO A 256 -16.09 -16.10 -17.32
N ILE A 257 -16.26 -17.42 -17.50
CA ILE A 257 -17.34 -18.19 -16.87
C ILE A 257 -17.05 -18.35 -15.39
N LYS A 258 -15.77 -18.70 -15.06
CA LYS A 258 -15.24 -18.72 -13.69
C LYS A 258 -13.91 -17.97 -13.65
N ALA A 259 -13.66 -17.29 -12.55
CA ALA A 259 -12.40 -16.59 -12.31
C ALA A 259 -11.82 -16.98 -10.95
N ALA A 260 -10.50 -16.97 -10.87
CA ALA A 260 -9.75 -17.11 -9.62
C ALA A 260 -8.86 -15.90 -9.43
N ILE A 261 -8.81 -15.37 -8.20
CA ILE A 261 -7.78 -14.42 -7.79
C ILE A 261 -6.83 -15.13 -6.83
N ILE A 262 -5.53 -15.13 -7.15
CA ILE A 262 -4.49 -15.67 -6.26
C ILE A 262 -3.82 -14.52 -5.56
N PHE A 263 -3.72 -14.60 -4.23
CA PHE A 263 -3.04 -13.61 -3.41
C PHE A 263 -2.25 -14.24 -2.26
N ASP A 264 -1.50 -13.41 -1.55
CA ASP A 264 -0.65 -13.77 -0.42
C ASP A 264 -0.63 -12.67 0.66
N GLY A 265 0.10 -12.88 1.74
CA GLY A 265 0.26 -11.93 2.84
C GLY A 265 1.03 -10.64 2.49
N LEU A 266 1.52 -10.49 1.25
CA LEU A 266 2.13 -9.25 0.76
C LEU A 266 1.10 -8.33 0.06
N VAL A 267 -0.05 -8.88 -0.32
CA VAL A 267 -1.12 -8.11 -0.99
C VAL A 267 -1.69 -7.06 -0.05
N ALA A 268 -1.73 -5.79 -0.50
CA ALA A 268 -2.06 -4.63 0.33
C ALA A 268 -2.70 -3.49 -0.48
N SER A 269 -3.29 -2.51 0.22
CA SER A 269 -3.73 -1.23 -0.33
C SER A 269 -4.72 -1.39 -1.50
N SER A 270 -4.49 -0.75 -2.64
CA SER A 270 -5.41 -0.85 -3.79
C SER A 270 -5.63 -2.29 -4.28
N ALA A 271 -4.71 -3.22 -4.03
CA ALA A 271 -4.93 -4.63 -4.33
C ALA A 271 -5.98 -5.26 -3.38
N GLU A 272 -6.03 -4.85 -2.12
CA GLU A 272 -7.11 -5.24 -1.20
C GLU A 272 -8.43 -4.55 -1.57
N GLN A 273 -8.39 -3.29 -2.02
CA GLN A 273 -9.59 -2.60 -2.51
C GLN A 273 -10.21 -3.34 -3.70
N MET A 274 -9.39 -3.82 -4.65
CA MET A 274 -9.85 -4.70 -5.74
C MET A 274 -10.60 -5.94 -5.22
N LEU A 275 -10.06 -6.60 -4.19
CA LEU A 275 -10.72 -7.78 -3.61
C LEU A 275 -12.05 -7.43 -2.95
N ILE A 276 -12.12 -6.31 -2.22
CA ILE A 276 -13.35 -5.81 -1.59
C ILE A 276 -14.43 -5.54 -2.66
N GLU A 277 -14.06 -4.84 -3.73
CA GLU A 277 -14.98 -4.51 -4.82
C GLU A 277 -15.42 -5.74 -5.60
N LEU A 278 -14.50 -6.70 -5.87
CA LEU A 278 -14.88 -7.98 -6.50
C LEU A 278 -15.80 -8.80 -5.62
N LYS A 279 -15.59 -8.83 -4.31
CA LYS A 279 -16.47 -9.55 -3.39
C LYS A 279 -17.91 -8.98 -3.39
N ALA A 280 -18.04 -7.68 -3.65
CA ALA A 280 -19.32 -7.00 -3.75
C ALA A 280 -20.01 -7.16 -5.12
N THR A 281 -19.27 -7.45 -6.20
CA THR A 281 -19.75 -7.29 -7.58
C THR A 281 -19.56 -8.51 -8.49
N SER A 282 -18.94 -9.60 -7.99
CA SER A 282 -18.63 -10.77 -8.82
C SER A 282 -18.85 -12.10 -8.08
N ARG A 283 -19.87 -12.85 -8.47
CA ARG A 283 -20.14 -14.21 -7.98
C ARG A 283 -19.33 -15.27 -8.73
N ARG A 284 -18.78 -14.92 -9.90
CA ARG A 284 -17.95 -15.81 -10.72
C ARG A 284 -16.51 -15.89 -10.23
N THR A 285 -16.13 -15.04 -9.28
CA THR A 285 -14.76 -14.92 -8.77
C THR A 285 -14.62 -15.65 -7.44
N THR A 286 -13.58 -16.49 -7.32
CA THR A 286 -13.19 -17.20 -6.09
C THR A 286 -11.78 -16.78 -5.69
N PHE A 287 -11.54 -16.54 -4.42
CA PHE A 287 -10.27 -16.10 -3.86
C PHE A 287 -9.46 -17.29 -3.35
N TYR A 288 -8.21 -17.41 -3.80
CA TYR A 288 -7.28 -18.47 -3.46
C TYR A 288 -6.02 -17.89 -2.80
N GLY A 289 -5.57 -18.50 -1.72
CA GLY A 289 -4.35 -18.11 -1.00
C GLY A 289 -4.00 -19.09 0.11
N GLN A 290 -2.86 -18.93 0.75
CA GLN A 290 -2.50 -19.65 1.99
C GLN A 290 -2.72 -18.76 3.22
N ASP A 291 -2.45 -17.46 3.07
CA ASP A 291 -2.53 -16.46 4.11
C ASP A 291 -3.62 -15.42 3.77
N ASN A 292 -4.06 -14.70 4.78
CA ASN A 292 -4.83 -13.47 4.56
C ASN A 292 -3.93 -12.43 3.89
N THR A 293 -4.55 -11.44 3.24
CA THR A 293 -3.84 -10.24 2.78
C THR A 293 -3.24 -9.49 3.97
N ARG A 294 -2.41 -8.47 3.70
CA ARG A 294 -1.70 -7.73 4.74
C ARG A 294 -2.60 -6.99 5.73
N GLY A 295 -3.78 -6.53 5.30
CA GLY A 295 -4.61 -5.62 6.07
C GLY A 295 -3.99 -4.22 6.11
N CYS A 296 -4.08 -3.48 5.01
CA CYS A 296 -3.49 -2.16 4.83
C CYS A 296 -4.31 -1.34 3.83
N ILE A 297 -5.57 -1.05 4.15
CA ILE A 297 -6.47 -0.26 3.29
C ILE A 297 -7.44 0.62 4.08
N ASP A 298 -7.65 0.36 5.35
CA ASP A 298 -8.61 1.12 6.16
C ASP A 298 -8.17 2.56 6.39
N PHE A 299 -6.86 2.81 6.47
CA PHE A 299 -6.25 4.14 6.45
C PHE A 299 -5.42 4.27 5.18
N SER A 300 -5.73 5.26 4.32
CA SER A 300 -5.18 5.33 2.97
C SER A 300 -4.94 6.77 2.49
N ASN A 301 -4.66 6.93 1.19
CA ASN A 301 -4.31 8.23 0.60
C ASN A 301 -3.11 8.88 1.31
N VAL A 302 -1.99 8.16 1.22
CA VAL A 302 -0.73 8.52 1.89
C VAL A 302 -0.10 9.76 1.25
N ARG A 303 0.30 10.70 2.10
CA ARG A 303 1.10 11.84 1.69
C ARG A 303 2.45 11.90 2.40
N PRO A 304 3.49 12.49 1.80
CA PRO A 304 4.63 12.99 2.55
C PRO A 304 4.16 14.03 3.57
N ALA A 305 4.50 13.82 4.85
CA ALA A 305 4.11 14.74 5.92
C ALA A 305 5.26 15.68 6.29
N ALA A 306 6.46 15.16 6.46
CA ALA A 306 7.64 15.95 6.77
C ALA A 306 8.93 15.22 6.33
N GLU A 307 9.88 15.99 5.80
CA GLU A 307 11.29 15.59 5.75
C GLU A 307 11.93 15.99 7.09
N LEU A 308 12.54 15.03 7.78
CA LEU A 308 13.19 15.30 9.07
C LEU A 308 14.40 16.21 8.87
N PRO A 309 14.50 17.31 9.64
CA PRO A 309 15.46 18.36 9.32
C PRO A 309 16.93 17.92 9.39
N ASN A 310 17.24 16.91 10.21
CA ASN A 310 18.61 16.49 10.45
C ASN A 310 18.98 15.18 9.73
N CYS A 311 18.20 14.11 9.91
CA CYS A 311 18.52 12.82 9.28
C CYS A 311 17.97 12.68 7.85
N LYS A 312 17.11 13.61 7.38
CA LYS A 312 16.51 13.64 6.03
C LYS A 312 15.57 12.47 5.72
N ALA A 313 15.20 11.67 6.69
CA ALA A 313 14.17 10.68 6.50
C ALA A 313 12.81 11.35 6.25
N MET A 314 11.97 10.71 5.41
CA MET A 314 10.64 11.20 5.05
C MET A 314 9.57 10.48 5.85
N LEU A 315 8.78 11.22 6.62
CA LEU A 315 7.56 10.72 7.24
C LEU A 315 6.42 10.72 6.23
N ALA A 316 5.75 9.59 6.08
CA ALA A 316 4.53 9.42 5.29
C ALA A 316 3.35 9.09 6.22
N ILE A 317 2.21 9.74 5.99
CA ILE A 317 0.99 9.55 6.78
C ILE A 317 -0.23 9.36 5.87
N PRO A 318 -1.17 8.47 6.20
CA PRO A 318 -2.48 8.41 5.56
C PRO A 318 -3.36 9.58 6.00
N THR A 319 -4.19 10.07 5.08
CA THR A 319 -5.07 11.22 5.28
C THR A 319 -6.55 10.87 5.29
N THR A 320 -6.91 9.67 4.86
CA THR A 320 -8.29 9.19 4.80
C THR A 320 -8.48 7.92 5.62
N ARG A 321 -9.68 7.76 6.15
CA ARG A 321 -10.14 6.58 6.86
C ARG A 321 -11.36 6.00 6.14
N SER A 322 -11.40 4.69 5.95
CA SER A 322 -12.60 4.01 5.44
C SER A 322 -13.74 4.06 6.46
N LEU A 323 -14.95 4.25 5.99
CA LEU A 323 -16.14 4.17 6.84
C LEU A 323 -16.37 2.76 7.42
N ARG A 324 -15.69 1.72 6.87
CA ARG A 324 -15.64 0.38 7.51
C ARG A 324 -15.11 0.45 8.93
N VAL A 325 -14.09 1.29 9.18
CA VAL A 325 -13.51 1.47 10.51
C VAL A 325 -14.56 2.02 11.48
N VAL A 326 -15.30 3.04 11.06
CA VAL A 326 -16.38 3.65 11.85
C VAL A 326 -17.49 2.65 12.16
N LYS A 327 -17.78 1.76 11.20
CA LYS A 327 -18.78 0.70 11.34
C LYS A 327 -18.29 -0.53 12.11
N GLY A 328 -17.02 -0.58 12.51
CA GLY A 328 -16.42 -1.73 13.21
C GLY A 328 -16.18 -2.95 12.31
N THR A 329 -16.08 -2.75 11.00
CA THR A 329 -15.84 -3.78 9.99
C THR A 329 -14.53 -3.55 9.23
N GLY A 330 -13.57 -2.81 9.85
CA GLY A 330 -12.24 -2.60 9.33
C GLY A 330 -11.45 -3.91 9.17
N ILE A 331 -10.53 -3.93 8.24
CA ILE A 331 -9.75 -5.13 7.90
C ILE A 331 -8.24 -5.01 8.16
N ASP A 332 -7.75 -3.84 8.54
CA ASP A 332 -6.29 -3.64 8.73
C ASP A 332 -5.67 -4.56 9.79
N ASP A 333 -6.45 -5.03 10.76
CA ASP A 333 -5.94 -5.94 11.78
C ASP A 333 -5.94 -7.42 11.35
N THR A 334 -6.73 -7.80 10.33
CA THR A 334 -6.95 -9.19 9.94
C THR A 334 -6.59 -9.50 8.49
N GLY A 335 -6.62 -8.52 7.60
CA GLY A 335 -6.58 -8.74 6.15
C GLY A 335 -7.85 -9.41 5.62
N ILE A 336 -7.83 -9.76 4.34
CA ILE A 336 -8.89 -10.48 3.63
C ILE A 336 -8.48 -11.95 3.55
N ALA A 337 -9.35 -12.84 4.06
CA ALA A 337 -9.12 -14.28 3.98
C ALA A 337 -9.43 -14.83 2.56
N PRO A 338 -8.69 -15.85 2.08
CA PRO A 338 -9.07 -16.58 0.88
C PRO A 338 -10.35 -17.39 1.11
N ASP A 339 -11.15 -17.56 0.04
CA ASP A 339 -12.32 -18.46 0.06
C ASP A 339 -11.87 -19.93 0.05
N VAL A 340 -10.74 -20.19 -0.61
CA VAL A 340 -10.13 -21.52 -0.73
C VAL A 340 -8.66 -21.45 -0.32
N CYS A 341 -8.32 -22.17 0.74
CA CYS A 341 -6.92 -22.29 1.18
C CYS A 341 -6.17 -23.24 0.26
N ILE A 342 -5.04 -22.78 -0.30
CA ILE A 342 -4.15 -23.60 -1.12
C ILE A 342 -3.32 -24.47 -0.19
N THR A 343 -3.45 -25.79 -0.32
CA THR A 343 -2.74 -26.77 0.54
C THR A 343 -1.40 -27.23 -0.04
N LEU A 344 -1.06 -26.79 -1.26
CA LEU A 344 0.21 -27.09 -1.87
C LEU A 344 1.35 -26.32 -1.20
N PRO A 345 2.59 -26.85 -1.22
CA PRO A 345 3.76 -26.07 -0.79
C PRO A 345 3.89 -24.78 -1.60
N LEU A 346 4.59 -23.79 -1.03
CA LEU A 346 4.98 -22.59 -1.78
C LEU A 346 5.77 -23.01 -3.04
N PRO A 347 5.48 -22.39 -4.19
CA PRO A 347 6.25 -22.65 -5.41
C PRO A 347 7.71 -22.25 -5.17
N THR A 348 8.64 -23.15 -5.47
CA THR A 348 10.08 -22.89 -5.27
C THR A 348 10.69 -22.10 -6.42
N LYS A 349 10.02 -22.08 -7.57
CA LYS A 349 10.45 -21.38 -8.77
C LYS A 349 9.24 -21.03 -9.64
N LEU A 350 9.19 -19.79 -10.12
CA LEU A 350 8.28 -19.37 -11.19
C LEU A 350 9.00 -19.49 -12.55
N THR A 351 8.90 -20.65 -13.17
CA THR A 351 9.32 -20.83 -14.56
C THR A 351 8.14 -20.51 -15.49
N ASP A 352 8.40 -19.79 -16.56
CA ASP A 352 7.43 -19.43 -17.60
C ASP A 352 6.13 -18.79 -17.05
N ASN A 353 6.21 -18.21 -15.85
CA ASN A 353 5.11 -17.58 -15.12
C ASN A 353 3.94 -18.52 -14.74
N VAL A 354 4.03 -19.80 -15.00
CA VAL A 354 3.08 -20.84 -14.59
C VAL A 354 3.72 -21.72 -13.52
N ASP A 355 3.10 -21.84 -12.37
CA ASP A 355 3.56 -22.65 -11.25
C ASP A 355 2.50 -23.71 -10.84
N GLU A 356 2.85 -24.54 -9.86
CA GLU A 356 2.00 -25.60 -9.36
C GLU A 356 0.66 -25.10 -8.85
N TRP A 357 0.61 -23.90 -8.25
CA TRP A 357 -0.63 -23.31 -7.77
C TRP A 357 -1.54 -22.92 -8.93
N THR A 358 -1.01 -22.26 -9.95
CA THR A 358 -1.79 -21.86 -11.14
C THR A 358 -2.30 -23.06 -11.90
N ILE A 359 -1.51 -24.14 -12.02
CA ILE A 359 -1.93 -25.40 -12.65
C ILE A 359 -3.06 -26.06 -11.84
N TRP A 360 -2.91 -26.15 -10.53
CA TRP A 360 -3.92 -26.73 -9.65
C TRP A 360 -5.24 -25.94 -9.70
N ILE A 361 -5.17 -24.61 -9.64
CA ILE A 361 -6.35 -23.76 -9.73
C ILE A 361 -7.04 -23.86 -11.09
N ALA A 362 -6.28 -23.95 -12.19
CA ALA A 362 -6.86 -24.20 -13.52
C ALA A 362 -7.69 -25.49 -13.54
N GLN A 363 -7.18 -26.58 -12.91
CA GLN A 363 -7.92 -27.83 -12.79
C GLN A 363 -9.19 -27.68 -11.93
N GLU A 364 -9.17 -26.86 -10.87
CA GLU A 364 -10.37 -26.58 -10.05
C GLU A 364 -11.42 -25.79 -10.84
N LEU A 365 -11.01 -24.78 -11.60
CA LEU A 365 -11.94 -24.00 -12.44
C LEU A 365 -12.59 -24.83 -13.54
N GLU A 366 -11.90 -25.86 -14.03
CA GLU A 366 -12.35 -26.71 -15.16
C GLU A 366 -13.28 -27.87 -14.75
N LYS A 367 -13.46 -28.10 -13.47
CA LYS A 367 -14.48 -29.03 -12.94
C LYS A 367 -15.88 -28.46 -13.14
#